data_a5736b19a93bdd20921a192d9cac9249
#
_entry.id   a5736b19a93bdd20921a192d9cac9249
#
_cell.length_a   1.000
_cell.length_b   1.000
_cell.length_c   1.000
_cell.angle_alpha   90.00
_cell.angle_beta   90.00
_cell.angle_gamma   90.00
#
_symmetry.space_group_name_H-M   'P 1'
#
loop_
_entity.id
_entity.type
_entity.pdbx_description
1 polymer ?
#
loop_
_entity_poly.entity_id
_entity_poly.type
_entity_poly.pdbx_seq_one_letter_code
_entity_poly.pdbx_strand_id
1 'polypeptide(L)'
;MTMSLMQFWSDLSPLAWFGLKLAQVGAFVLILSVLLAFLILMDRKVWAAVQMRRGPNVVGPWGLLQSFADLLKFVFKEIVIPSGSDKGLFILAPIITLVMAFLAWAVVPIAPGWVMSDVNVGVLYVLAISSLGVYGIIIGGWASNSKYPFMGALRSAAQMISYEVSIGFIILTVIFLSGSMNLSAIVDTQAGGFFNWNMFRLNPVGEYGPLGLILFPIMFYMGIMFFISALAETNRPPFDLPEAESELVAGFMVEYSSTPYLLFMFGEYLNMTLMCAMFTILFLGGWHAPIDIGVQFIPPVFWFFFKCLFMFFMFAMVKAIVPRYRYDQLMRLGWKVFLPTSLAAVVIVSTFVVFLGGGA
;
A
#
# COMPACT_ATOMS: atom_id res chain seq x y z
N MET A 1 -26.80 -24.19 21.24
CA MET A 1 -27.66 -23.46 20.31
C MET A 1 -26.80 -22.40 19.59
N THR A 2 -25.91 -22.85 18.72
CA THR A 2 -25.03 -22.00 17.93
C THR A 2 -25.65 -21.87 16.56
N MET A 3 -26.44 -20.82 16.36
CA MET A 3 -26.83 -20.37 15.02
C MET A 3 -25.54 -20.15 14.23
N SER A 4 -25.36 -20.81 13.08
CA SER A 4 -24.22 -20.54 12.24
C SER A 4 -24.31 -19.08 11.77
N LEU A 5 -23.19 -18.37 11.71
CA LEU A 5 -23.18 -16.97 11.25
C LEU A 5 -23.88 -16.81 9.89
N MET A 6 -23.81 -17.82 9.02
CA MET A 6 -24.52 -17.84 7.74
C MET A 6 -26.05 -17.84 7.89
N GLN A 7 -26.63 -18.57 8.86
CA GLN A 7 -28.06 -18.54 9.12
C GLN A 7 -28.53 -17.19 9.66
N PHE A 8 -27.73 -16.57 10.53
CA PHE A 8 -28.03 -15.22 11.01
C PHE A 8 -28.11 -14.20 9.86
N TRP A 9 -27.22 -14.29 8.86
CA TRP A 9 -27.24 -13.39 7.72
C TRP A 9 -28.40 -13.64 6.74
N SER A 10 -28.88 -14.89 6.60
CA SER A 10 -30.01 -15.24 5.72
C SER A 10 -31.37 -14.82 6.29
N ASP A 11 -31.50 -14.72 7.61
CA ASP A 11 -32.76 -14.41 8.30
C ASP A 11 -33.03 -12.90 8.49
N LEU A 12 -32.05 -12.05 8.09
CA LEU A 12 -32.19 -10.59 8.20
C LEU A 12 -33.06 -10.02 7.07
N SER A 13 -33.92 -9.06 7.42
CA SER A 13 -34.59 -8.26 6.40
C SER A 13 -33.55 -7.52 5.53
N PRO A 14 -33.81 -7.28 4.23
CA PRO A 14 -32.87 -6.58 3.32
C PRO A 14 -32.38 -5.24 3.88
N LEU A 15 -33.26 -4.51 4.58
CA LEU A 15 -32.92 -3.24 5.21
C LEU A 15 -31.96 -3.40 6.39
N ALA A 16 -32.19 -4.40 7.24
CA ALA A 16 -31.33 -4.70 8.38
C ALA A 16 -29.96 -5.22 7.91
N TRP A 17 -29.94 -6.04 6.87
CA TRP A 17 -28.69 -6.50 6.23
C TRP A 17 -27.88 -5.32 5.69
N PHE A 18 -28.52 -4.41 4.95
CA PHE A 18 -27.86 -3.22 4.42
C PHE A 18 -27.31 -2.31 5.53
N GLY A 19 -28.10 -2.09 6.60
CA GLY A 19 -27.67 -1.31 7.75
C GLY A 19 -26.46 -1.89 8.47
N LEU A 20 -26.42 -3.22 8.65
CA LEU A 20 -25.28 -3.91 9.25
C LEU A 20 -24.03 -3.84 8.36
N LYS A 21 -24.17 -3.99 7.05
CA LYS A 21 -23.06 -3.83 6.10
C LYS A 21 -22.51 -2.41 6.13
N LEU A 22 -23.38 -1.40 6.15
CA LEU A 22 -22.96 -0.01 6.27
C LEU A 22 -22.20 0.25 7.59
N ALA A 23 -22.70 -0.28 8.70
CA ALA A 23 -22.04 -0.18 10.01
C ALA A 23 -20.67 -0.89 10.00
N GLN A 24 -20.56 -2.05 9.35
CA GLN A 24 -19.30 -2.79 9.20
C GLN A 24 -18.28 -1.99 8.41
N VAL A 25 -18.68 -1.41 7.27
CA VAL A 25 -17.80 -0.53 6.45
C VAL A 25 -17.38 0.70 7.25
N GLY A 26 -18.32 1.35 7.94
CA GLY A 26 -18.03 2.52 8.79
C GLY A 26 -17.05 2.20 9.91
N ALA A 27 -17.23 1.07 10.60
CA ALA A 27 -16.29 0.61 11.63
C ALA A 27 -14.90 0.32 11.05
N PHE A 28 -14.83 -0.32 9.89
CA PHE A 28 -13.56 -0.60 9.21
C PHE A 28 -12.81 0.69 8.85
N VAL A 29 -13.49 1.65 8.21
CA VAL A 29 -12.92 2.96 7.86
C VAL A 29 -12.42 3.69 9.11
N LEU A 30 -13.19 3.67 10.20
CA LEU A 30 -12.81 4.31 11.45
C LEU A 30 -11.58 3.66 12.08
N ILE A 31 -11.54 2.32 12.17
CA ILE A 31 -10.39 1.59 12.73
C ILE A 31 -9.13 1.87 11.89
N LEU A 32 -9.24 1.80 10.57
CA LEU A 32 -8.13 2.08 9.66
C LEU A 32 -7.63 3.53 9.80
N SER A 33 -8.55 4.49 9.96
CA SER A 33 -8.22 5.91 10.16
C SER A 33 -7.48 6.15 11.48
N VAL A 34 -7.91 5.51 12.56
CA VAL A 34 -7.25 5.60 13.87
C VAL A 34 -5.87 4.97 13.81
N LEU A 35 -5.74 3.79 13.20
CA LEU A 35 -4.45 3.12 12.99
C LEU A 35 -3.48 4.02 12.22
N LEU A 36 -3.97 4.66 11.15
CA LEU A 36 -3.18 5.58 10.34
C LEU A 36 -2.66 6.79 11.14
N ALA A 37 -3.46 7.34 12.05
CA ALA A 37 -3.01 8.43 12.92
C ALA A 37 -1.79 8.02 13.77
N PHE A 38 -1.75 6.79 14.26
CA PHE A 38 -0.58 6.25 14.99
C PHE A 38 0.61 5.96 14.06
N LEU A 39 0.38 5.51 12.84
CA LEU A 39 1.43 5.29 11.85
C LEU A 39 2.10 6.60 11.43
N ILE A 40 1.34 7.68 11.25
CA ILE A 40 1.88 9.03 11.00
C ILE A 40 2.78 9.49 12.15
N LEU A 41 2.38 9.24 13.40
CA LEU A 41 3.20 9.54 14.55
C LEU A 41 4.49 8.70 14.56
N MET A 42 4.39 7.41 14.24
CA MET A 42 5.54 6.52 14.13
C MET A 42 6.53 7.00 13.08
N ASP A 43 6.08 7.38 11.87
CA ASP A 43 6.92 7.93 10.81
C ASP A 43 7.72 9.14 11.32
N ARG A 44 7.05 10.10 11.96
CA ARG A 44 7.69 11.30 12.52
C ARG A 44 8.71 10.97 13.62
N LYS A 45 8.43 9.97 14.48
CA LYS A 45 9.35 9.58 15.55
C LYS A 45 10.55 8.81 15.05
N VAL A 46 10.37 7.88 14.11
CA VAL A 46 11.46 7.13 13.49
C VAL A 46 12.41 8.09 12.77
N TRP A 47 11.87 8.98 11.96
CA TRP A 47 12.65 9.98 11.25
C TRP A 47 13.43 10.89 12.20
N ALA A 48 12.78 11.38 13.27
CA ALA A 48 13.44 12.21 14.28
C ALA A 48 14.56 11.47 15.01
N ALA A 49 14.35 10.19 15.36
CA ALA A 49 15.34 9.35 16.03
C ALA A 49 16.59 9.14 15.18
N VAL A 50 16.44 8.86 13.87
CA VAL A 50 17.55 8.72 12.93
C VAL A 50 18.35 10.02 12.79
N GLN A 51 17.64 11.17 12.81
CA GLN A 51 18.26 12.50 12.76
C GLN A 51 18.79 13.00 14.14
N MET A 52 18.83 12.15 15.16
CA MET A 52 19.27 12.47 16.52
C MET A 52 18.51 13.66 17.15
N ARG A 53 17.24 13.84 16.80
CA ARG A 53 16.34 14.84 17.38
C ARG A 53 15.11 14.21 18.01
N ARG A 54 14.44 14.94 18.88
CA ARG A 54 13.19 14.46 19.48
C ARG A 54 12.03 14.72 18.52
N GLY A 55 11.22 13.68 18.26
CA GLY A 55 9.93 13.81 17.59
C GLY A 55 8.85 14.40 18.50
N PRO A 56 7.60 14.47 18.06
CA PRO A 56 6.49 14.97 18.87
C PRO A 56 6.40 14.24 20.23
N ASN A 57 6.41 15.01 21.34
CA ASN A 57 6.36 14.43 22.69
C ASN A 57 5.52 15.23 23.68
N VAL A 58 4.95 16.39 23.29
CA VAL A 58 4.28 17.32 24.20
C VAL A 58 2.78 17.04 24.30
N VAL A 59 2.09 16.72 23.18
CA VAL A 59 0.64 16.53 23.16
C VAL A 59 0.29 15.11 23.60
N GLY A 60 -0.18 14.96 24.80
CA GLY A 60 -0.47 13.67 25.46
C GLY A 60 0.78 12.92 25.91
N PRO A 61 0.63 11.72 26.54
CA PRO A 61 1.76 10.90 26.96
C PRO A 61 2.62 10.56 25.73
N TRP A 62 3.91 10.93 25.76
CA TRP A 62 4.86 10.69 24.68
C TRP A 62 4.43 11.23 23.30
N GLY A 63 3.53 12.22 23.24
CA GLY A 63 3.04 12.80 21.99
C GLY A 63 2.04 11.93 21.23
N LEU A 64 1.42 10.92 21.87
CA LEU A 64 0.47 10.00 21.21
C LEU A 64 -0.75 10.70 20.58
N LEU A 65 -1.17 11.83 21.15
CA LEU A 65 -2.31 12.60 20.68
C LEU A 65 -1.96 13.65 19.62
N GLN A 66 -0.69 13.74 19.21
CA GLN A 66 -0.26 14.79 18.26
C GLN A 66 -1.00 14.68 16.90
N SER A 67 -1.16 13.48 16.35
CA SER A 67 -1.84 13.29 15.06
C SER A 67 -3.30 13.70 15.14
N PHE A 68 -3.97 13.49 16.28
CA PHE A 68 -5.36 13.92 16.48
C PHE A 68 -5.47 15.45 16.62
N ALA A 69 -4.50 16.08 17.31
CA ALA A 69 -4.44 17.53 17.40
C ALA A 69 -4.20 18.16 16.02
N ASP A 70 -3.32 17.58 15.21
CA ASP A 70 -3.07 18.03 13.83
C ASP A 70 -4.34 17.86 12.96
N LEU A 71 -5.07 16.77 13.11
CA LEU A 71 -6.34 16.52 12.41
C LEU A 71 -7.38 17.60 12.77
N LEU A 72 -7.59 17.84 14.07
CA LEU A 72 -8.51 18.88 14.53
C LEU A 72 -8.13 20.27 14.00
N LYS A 73 -6.84 20.63 14.02
CA LYS A 73 -6.33 21.86 13.44
C LYS A 73 -6.74 22.03 11.97
N PHE A 74 -6.61 20.99 11.16
CA PHE A 74 -6.96 21.03 9.74
C PHE A 74 -8.48 21.12 9.52
N VAL A 75 -9.29 20.48 10.36
CA VAL A 75 -10.75 20.53 10.27
C VAL A 75 -11.29 21.92 10.60
N PHE A 76 -10.74 22.58 11.61
CA PHE A 76 -11.21 23.91 12.03
C PHE A 76 -10.56 25.08 11.27
N LYS A 77 -9.54 24.81 10.46
CA LYS A 77 -8.89 25.83 9.65
C LYS A 77 -9.77 26.21 8.46
N GLU A 78 -9.81 27.49 8.09
CA GLU A 78 -10.54 28.00 6.93
C GLU A 78 -10.00 27.40 5.62
N ILE A 79 -10.92 27.03 4.74
CA ILE A 79 -10.59 26.50 3.39
C ILE A 79 -10.42 27.70 2.46
N VAL A 80 -9.21 27.88 1.93
CA VAL A 80 -8.89 28.91 0.95
C VAL A 80 -8.91 28.28 -0.44
N ILE A 81 -9.77 28.79 -1.32
CA ILE A 81 -9.87 28.37 -2.72
C ILE A 81 -9.37 29.52 -3.60
N PRO A 82 -8.35 29.32 -4.45
CA PRO A 82 -7.85 30.35 -5.35
C PRO A 82 -8.95 30.88 -6.28
N SER A 83 -8.95 32.17 -6.54
CA SER A 83 -10.00 32.82 -7.37
C SER A 83 -10.04 32.31 -8.81
N GLY A 84 -8.89 31.89 -9.34
CA GLY A 84 -8.77 31.37 -10.71
C GLY A 84 -8.98 29.84 -10.84
N SER A 85 -9.24 29.12 -9.74
CA SER A 85 -9.42 27.67 -9.75
C SER A 85 -10.86 27.27 -10.09
N ASP A 86 -11.01 26.05 -10.66
CA ASP A 86 -12.33 25.41 -10.79
C ASP A 86 -12.71 24.83 -9.43
N LYS A 87 -13.64 25.48 -8.74
CA LYS A 87 -14.06 25.14 -7.36
C LYS A 87 -14.59 23.71 -7.24
N GLY A 88 -15.33 23.21 -8.24
CA GLY A 88 -15.92 21.89 -8.24
C GLY A 88 -14.86 20.79 -8.29
N LEU A 89 -14.00 20.88 -9.29
CA LEU A 89 -12.90 19.92 -9.47
C LEU A 89 -11.84 20.01 -8.37
N PHE A 90 -11.61 21.24 -7.85
CA PHE A 90 -10.65 21.48 -6.77
C PHE A 90 -11.03 20.73 -5.48
N ILE A 91 -12.31 20.71 -5.11
CA ILE A 91 -12.80 19.96 -3.93
C ILE A 91 -12.94 18.47 -4.24
N LEU A 92 -13.32 18.10 -5.46
CA LEU A 92 -13.55 16.72 -5.87
C LEU A 92 -12.24 15.89 -5.91
N ALA A 93 -11.14 16.50 -6.32
CA ALA A 93 -9.86 15.83 -6.51
C ALA A 93 -9.35 15.09 -5.24
N PRO A 94 -9.22 15.75 -4.06
CA PRO A 94 -8.79 15.07 -2.85
C PRO A 94 -9.79 13.99 -2.36
N ILE A 95 -11.09 14.18 -2.64
CA ILE A 95 -12.12 13.19 -2.31
C ILE A 95 -11.92 11.93 -3.15
N ILE A 96 -11.65 12.05 -4.46
CA ILE A 96 -11.36 10.91 -5.34
C ILE A 96 -10.15 10.15 -4.80
N THR A 97 -9.04 10.81 -4.52
CA THR A 97 -7.82 10.16 -4.03
C THR A 97 -8.09 9.38 -2.74
N LEU A 98 -8.80 9.98 -1.79
CA LEU A 98 -9.12 9.34 -0.52
C LEU A 98 -10.07 8.15 -0.67
N VAL A 99 -11.14 8.31 -1.47
CA VAL A 99 -12.12 7.25 -1.70
C VAL A 99 -11.47 6.06 -2.38
N MET A 100 -10.63 6.27 -3.41
CA MET A 100 -9.91 5.19 -4.08
C MET A 100 -8.96 4.47 -3.11
N ALA A 101 -8.25 5.21 -2.26
CA ALA A 101 -7.38 4.62 -1.25
C ALA A 101 -8.15 3.71 -0.27
N PHE A 102 -9.34 4.10 0.20
CA PHE A 102 -10.17 3.23 1.05
C PHE A 102 -10.75 2.03 0.29
N LEU A 103 -11.19 2.22 -0.96
CA LEU A 103 -11.74 1.13 -1.78
C LEU A 103 -10.70 0.02 -2.01
N ALA A 104 -9.44 0.37 -2.21
CA ALA A 104 -8.38 -0.62 -2.38
C ALA A 104 -8.23 -1.56 -1.16
N TRP A 105 -8.52 -1.07 0.06
CA TRP A 105 -8.48 -1.88 1.27
C TRP A 105 -9.63 -2.89 1.40
N ALA A 106 -10.69 -2.77 0.60
CA ALA A 106 -11.86 -3.65 0.70
C ALA A 106 -11.56 -5.14 0.44
N VAL A 107 -10.52 -5.43 -0.36
CA VAL A 107 -10.14 -6.81 -0.74
C VAL A 107 -8.90 -7.31 0.00
N VAL A 108 -8.29 -6.50 0.87
CA VAL A 108 -7.08 -6.86 1.62
C VAL A 108 -7.45 -7.78 2.79
N PRO A 109 -6.99 -9.04 2.80
CA PRO A 109 -7.24 -9.95 3.90
C PRO A 109 -6.27 -9.69 5.04
N ILE A 110 -6.79 -9.46 6.24
CA ILE A 110 -6.00 -9.18 7.46
C ILE A 110 -5.73 -10.48 8.23
N ALA A 111 -6.68 -11.42 8.21
CA ALA A 111 -6.60 -12.71 8.86
C ALA A 111 -7.50 -13.72 8.13
N PRO A 112 -7.41 -15.02 8.42
CA PRO A 112 -8.27 -16.03 7.82
C PRO A 112 -9.75 -15.66 8.02
N GLY A 113 -10.48 -15.47 6.92
CA GLY A 113 -11.89 -15.05 6.93
C GLY A 113 -12.15 -13.58 7.33
N TRP A 114 -11.13 -12.78 7.60
CA TRP A 114 -11.24 -11.35 7.92
C TRP A 114 -10.89 -10.50 6.70
N VAL A 115 -11.79 -10.48 5.75
CA VAL A 115 -11.74 -9.64 4.55
C VAL A 115 -13.12 -9.00 4.36
N MET A 116 -13.18 -7.75 3.90
CA MET A 116 -14.47 -7.08 3.65
C MET A 116 -15.19 -7.69 2.46
N SER A 117 -14.45 -7.99 1.39
CA SER A 117 -14.93 -8.63 0.17
C SER A 117 -13.87 -9.57 -0.37
N ASP A 118 -14.12 -10.88 -0.29
CA ASP A 118 -13.24 -11.89 -0.87
C ASP A 118 -13.58 -12.08 -2.34
N VAL A 119 -12.75 -11.49 -3.19
CA VAL A 119 -12.95 -11.50 -4.66
C VAL A 119 -11.87 -12.36 -5.30
N ASN A 120 -12.28 -13.29 -6.18
CA ASN A 120 -11.34 -14.18 -6.89
C ASN A 120 -10.28 -13.45 -7.73
N VAL A 121 -10.57 -12.23 -8.16
CA VAL A 121 -9.66 -11.34 -8.91
C VAL A 121 -9.17 -10.17 -8.05
N GLY A 122 -8.96 -10.39 -6.75
CA GLY A 122 -8.62 -9.35 -5.78
C GLY A 122 -7.38 -8.53 -6.16
N VAL A 123 -6.37 -9.18 -6.73
CA VAL A 123 -5.16 -8.48 -7.22
C VAL A 123 -5.48 -7.48 -8.33
N LEU A 124 -6.28 -7.88 -9.33
CA LEU A 124 -6.67 -6.98 -10.42
C LEU A 124 -7.52 -5.80 -9.92
N TYR A 125 -8.37 -6.06 -8.92
CA TYR A 125 -9.14 -5.01 -8.27
C TYR A 125 -8.23 -3.95 -7.63
N VAL A 126 -7.22 -4.37 -6.85
CA VAL A 126 -6.27 -3.44 -6.22
C VAL A 126 -5.55 -2.60 -7.27
N LEU A 127 -5.02 -3.22 -8.34
CA LEU A 127 -4.34 -2.51 -9.43
C LEU A 127 -5.28 -1.53 -10.14
N ALA A 128 -6.52 -1.92 -10.43
CA ALA A 128 -7.49 -1.04 -11.09
C ALA A 128 -7.85 0.18 -10.22
N ILE A 129 -8.02 0.00 -8.91
CA ILE A 129 -8.34 1.10 -8.00
C ILE A 129 -7.13 2.02 -7.80
N SER A 130 -5.91 1.47 -7.72
CA SER A 130 -4.68 2.26 -7.61
C SER A 130 -4.51 3.16 -8.84
N SER A 131 -4.70 2.63 -10.05
CA SER A 131 -4.69 3.41 -11.30
C SER A 131 -5.71 4.56 -11.29
N LEU A 132 -6.91 4.33 -10.76
CA LEU A 132 -7.94 5.38 -10.63
C LEU A 132 -7.55 6.46 -9.62
N GLY A 133 -6.76 6.14 -8.61
CA GLY A 133 -6.25 7.09 -7.61
C GLY A 133 -5.40 8.21 -8.24
N VAL A 134 -4.68 7.91 -9.32
CA VAL A 134 -3.84 8.88 -10.05
C VAL A 134 -4.67 10.05 -10.61
N TYR A 135 -5.91 9.80 -11.01
CA TYR A 135 -6.79 10.86 -11.54
C TYR A 135 -7.07 11.95 -10.50
N GLY A 136 -7.15 11.61 -9.20
CA GLY A 136 -7.30 12.62 -8.17
C GLY A 136 -6.15 13.63 -8.15
N ILE A 137 -4.92 13.16 -8.33
CA ILE A 137 -3.73 14.01 -8.39
C ILE A 137 -3.72 14.88 -9.66
N ILE A 138 -4.01 14.29 -10.82
CA ILE A 138 -4.06 15.01 -12.10
C ILE A 138 -5.12 16.10 -12.07
N ILE A 139 -6.34 15.76 -11.63
CA ILE A 139 -7.47 16.71 -11.52
C ILE A 139 -7.12 17.82 -10.52
N GLY A 140 -6.48 17.49 -9.40
CA GLY A 140 -6.06 18.45 -8.37
C GLY A 140 -5.09 19.50 -8.93
N GLY A 141 -4.06 19.05 -9.65
CA GLY A 141 -3.13 19.97 -10.30
C GLY A 141 -3.74 20.80 -11.43
N TRP A 142 -4.66 20.21 -12.21
CA TRP A 142 -5.38 20.91 -13.27
C TRP A 142 -6.33 21.97 -12.70
N ALA A 143 -7.15 21.60 -11.71
CA ALA A 143 -8.15 22.46 -11.09
C ALA A 143 -7.55 23.68 -10.37
N SER A 144 -6.31 23.57 -9.91
CA SER A 144 -5.57 24.66 -9.26
C SER A 144 -5.27 25.85 -10.18
N ASN A 145 -5.31 25.64 -11.51
CA ASN A 145 -5.02 26.67 -12.54
C ASN A 145 -3.72 27.45 -12.29
N SER A 146 -2.69 26.77 -11.79
CA SER A 146 -1.38 27.32 -11.49
C SER A 146 -0.29 26.46 -12.14
N LYS A 147 0.83 27.07 -12.53
CA LYS A 147 1.91 26.37 -13.27
C LYS A 147 2.59 25.29 -12.46
N TYR A 148 2.90 25.57 -11.18
CA TYR A 148 3.60 24.64 -10.29
C TYR A 148 2.76 23.41 -9.96
N PRO A 149 1.50 23.51 -9.49
CA PRO A 149 0.62 22.38 -9.27
C PRO A 149 0.42 21.51 -10.52
N PHE A 150 0.23 22.12 -11.68
CA PHE A 150 0.06 21.38 -12.93
C PHE A 150 1.30 20.55 -13.29
N MET A 151 2.49 21.15 -13.22
CA MET A 151 3.74 20.44 -13.49
C MET A 151 4.02 19.35 -12.43
N GLY A 152 3.70 19.62 -11.17
CA GLY A 152 3.81 18.63 -10.08
C GLY A 152 2.90 17.43 -10.31
N ALA A 153 1.65 17.67 -10.68
CA ALA A 153 0.68 16.63 -10.97
C ALA A 153 1.10 15.74 -12.17
N LEU A 154 1.60 16.35 -13.25
CA LEU A 154 2.10 15.60 -14.41
C LEU A 154 3.31 14.74 -14.06
N ARG A 155 4.25 15.26 -13.25
CA ARG A 155 5.41 14.49 -12.79
C ARG A 155 5.00 13.33 -11.90
N SER A 156 4.06 13.55 -10.96
CA SER A 156 3.53 12.51 -10.10
C SER A 156 2.83 11.42 -10.89
N ALA A 157 1.94 11.79 -11.81
CA ALA A 157 1.21 10.84 -12.64
C ALA A 157 2.17 10.00 -13.51
N ALA A 158 3.15 10.63 -14.16
CA ALA A 158 4.13 9.91 -14.96
C ALA A 158 4.97 8.93 -14.12
N GLN A 159 5.33 9.31 -12.90
CA GLN A 159 6.04 8.45 -11.95
C GLN A 159 5.17 7.25 -11.55
N MET A 160 3.97 7.48 -11.03
CA MET A 160 3.05 6.44 -10.56
C MET A 160 2.76 5.43 -11.68
N ILE A 161 2.34 5.87 -12.86
CA ILE A 161 2.04 4.99 -14.01
C ILE A 161 3.27 4.18 -14.43
N SER A 162 4.46 4.77 -14.45
CA SER A 162 5.68 4.06 -14.85
C SER A 162 6.04 2.92 -13.90
N TYR A 163 5.85 3.11 -12.59
CA TYR A 163 6.16 2.09 -11.59
C TYR A 163 5.03 1.09 -11.41
N GLU A 164 3.77 1.48 -11.63
CA GLU A 164 2.62 0.58 -11.62
C GLU A 164 2.76 -0.55 -12.66
N VAL A 165 3.25 -0.25 -13.87
CA VAL A 165 3.53 -1.27 -14.88
C VAL A 165 4.54 -2.30 -14.37
N SER A 166 5.63 -1.85 -13.73
CA SER A 166 6.64 -2.75 -13.16
C SER A 166 6.07 -3.58 -12.00
N ILE A 167 5.28 -2.98 -11.11
CA ILE A 167 4.57 -3.66 -10.01
C ILE A 167 3.64 -4.73 -10.56
N GLY A 168 2.91 -4.44 -11.64
CA GLY A 168 2.04 -5.40 -12.29
C GLY A 168 2.78 -6.67 -12.74
N PHE A 169 3.95 -6.54 -13.37
CA PHE A 169 4.77 -7.69 -13.75
C PHE A 169 5.35 -8.44 -12.54
N ILE A 170 5.76 -7.74 -11.48
CA ILE A 170 6.22 -8.38 -10.24
C ILE A 170 5.09 -9.20 -9.60
N ILE A 171 3.88 -8.66 -9.54
CA ILE A 171 2.72 -9.37 -9.01
C ILE A 171 2.38 -10.59 -9.87
N LEU A 172 2.50 -10.49 -11.21
CA LEU A 172 2.30 -11.62 -12.10
C LEU A 172 3.24 -12.79 -11.78
N THR A 173 4.50 -12.55 -11.37
CA THR A 173 5.40 -13.64 -10.94
C THR A 173 4.85 -14.38 -9.73
N VAL A 174 4.26 -13.65 -8.77
CA VAL A 174 3.63 -14.25 -7.58
C VAL A 174 2.37 -15.02 -7.96
N ILE A 175 1.54 -14.49 -8.87
CA ILE A 175 0.32 -15.17 -9.36
C ILE A 175 0.67 -16.49 -10.04
N PHE A 176 1.71 -16.54 -10.88
CA PHE A 176 2.15 -17.78 -11.51
C PHE A 176 2.61 -18.83 -10.48
N LEU A 177 3.24 -18.41 -9.39
CA LEU A 177 3.68 -19.33 -8.32
C LEU A 177 2.52 -19.81 -7.44
N SER A 178 1.51 -18.98 -7.21
CA SER A 178 0.36 -19.33 -6.34
C SER A 178 -0.80 -19.96 -7.10
N GLY A 179 -0.84 -19.81 -8.43
CA GLY A 179 -1.94 -20.26 -9.28
C GLY A 179 -3.28 -19.54 -9.06
N SER A 180 -3.29 -18.42 -8.30
CA SER A 180 -4.52 -17.71 -7.94
C SER A 180 -4.32 -16.20 -7.97
N MET A 181 -5.39 -15.45 -8.31
CA MET A 181 -5.45 -13.99 -8.19
C MET A 181 -6.18 -13.54 -6.91
N ASN A 182 -6.67 -14.47 -6.11
CA ASN A 182 -7.28 -14.18 -4.82
C ASN A 182 -6.19 -13.96 -3.77
N LEU A 183 -6.25 -12.84 -3.06
CA LEU A 183 -5.24 -12.45 -2.06
C LEU A 183 -5.19 -13.41 -0.87
N SER A 184 -6.33 -13.96 -0.44
CA SER A 184 -6.38 -14.96 0.64
C SER A 184 -5.72 -16.26 0.21
N ALA A 185 -6.02 -16.74 -1.01
CA ALA A 185 -5.39 -17.94 -1.55
C ALA A 185 -3.87 -17.79 -1.73
N ILE A 186 -3.39 -16.61 -2.15
CA ILE A 186 -1.96 -16.31 -2.25
C ILE A 186 -1.27 -16.44 -0.89
N VAL A 187 -1.90 -16.01 0.20
CA VAL A 187 -1.36 -16.18 1.55
C VAL A 187 -1.33 -17.65 1.95
N ASP A 188 -2.41 -18.40 1.67
CA ASP A 188 -2.52 -19.81 2.04
C ASP A 188 -1.44 -20.67 1.36
N THR A 189 -1.03 -20.35 0.13
CA THR A 189 0.09 -21.06 -0.55
C THR A 189 1.46 -20.86 0.11
N GLN A 190 1.59 -19.87 1.01
CA GLN A 190 2.82 -19.55 1.74
C GLN A 190 2.84 -20.13 3.16
N ALA A 191 1.89 -21.02 3.50
CA ALA A 191 1.85 -21.69 4.80
C ALA A 191 3.10 -22.56 5.03
N GLY A 192 3.48 -22.79 6.31
CA GLY A 192 4.58 -23.70 6.65
C GLY A 192 5.90 -23.01 7.03
N GLY A 193 5.84 -21.72 7.44
CA GLY A 193 6.97 -20.99 8.01
C GLY A 193 7.79 -20.18 7.02
N PHE A 194 8.85 -19.54 7.55
CA PHE A 194 9.67 -18.56 6.84
C PHE A 194 10.24 -19.03 5.48
N PHE A 195 10.62 -20.29 5.39
CA PHE A 195 11.23 -20.85 4.16
C PHE A 195 10.21 -21.13 3.05
N ASN A 196 8.91 -21.05 3.33
CA ASN A 196 7.85 -21.20 2.34
C ASN A 196 7.33 -19.85 1.81
N TRP A 197 7.72 -18.73 2.44
CA TRP A 197 7.33 -17.42 1.96
C TRP A 197 7.92 -17.14 0.57
N ASN A 198 7.17 -16.49 -0.27
CA ASN A 198 7.57 -16.24 -1.66
C ASN A 198 8.93 -15.53 -1.78
N MET A 199 9.27 -14.65 -0.83
CA MET A 199 10.56 -13.97 -0.81
C MET A 199 11.74 -14.90 -0.51
N PHE A 200 11.52 -15.94 0.32
CA PHE A 200 12.59 -16.80 0.84
C PHE A 200 12.48 -18.25 0.37
N ARG A 201 11.60 -18.61 -0.53
CA ARG A 201 11.23 -19.94 -1.02
C ARG A 201 12.40 -20.94 -1.18
N LEU A 202 12.99 -21.28 -0.03
CA LEU A 202 14.17 -22.16 0.10
C LEU A 202 13.82 -23.60 0.50
N ASN A 203 12.53 -23.95 0.60
CA ASN A 203 12.13 -25.26 1.10
C ASN A 203 12.43 -26.36 0.06
N PRO A 204 13.46 -27.22 0.27
CA PRO A 204 13.83 -28.27 -0.67
C PRO A 204 12.82 -29.44 -0.70
N VAL A 205 11.90 -29.49 0.25
CA VAL A 205 10.88 -30.56 0.39
C VAL A 205 9.51 -30.10 -0.14
N GLY A 206 9.37 -28.83 -0.53
CA GLY A 206 8.13 -28.28 -1.07
C GLY A 206 7.85 -28.71 -2.51
N GLU A 207 6.73 -28.26 -3.04
CA GLU A 207 6.19 -28.56 -4.37
C GLU A 207 7.22 -28.42 -5.52
N TYR A 208 8.23 -27.54 -5.34
CA TYR A 208 9.28 -27.27 -6.34
C TYR A 208 10.63 -27.90 -6.02
N GLY A 209 10.77 -28.68 -4.92
CA GLY A 209 11.98 -29.44 -4.60
C GLY A 209 13.28 -28.61 -4.65
N PRO A 210 14.40 -29.18 -5.17
CA PRO A 210 15.69 -28.49 -5.24
C PRO A 210 15.69 -27.26 -6.16
N LEU A 211 14.68 -27.07 -6.99
CA LEU A 211 14.51 -25.93 -7.89
C LEU A 211 14.04 -24.67 -7.15
N GLY A 212 13.52 -24.80 -5.93
CA GLY A 212 13.28 -23.65 -5.04
C GLY A 212 14.55 -22.83 -4.82
N LEU A 213 15.72 -23.45 -4.84
CA LEU A 213 17.00 -22.75 -4.72
C LEU A 213 17.28 -21.80 -5.89
N ILE A 214 16.79 -22.11 -7.10
CA ILE A 214 16.93 -21.24 -8.28
C ILE A 214 15.90 -20.12 -8.25
N LEU A 215 14.70 -20.39 -7.74
CA LEU A 215 13.63 -19.39 -7.62
C LEU A 215 13.93 -18.34 -6.53
N PHE A 216 14.65 -18.72 -5.48
CA PHE A 216 14.98 -17.82 -4.37
C PHE A 216 15.62 -16.50 -4.79
N PRO A 217 16.75 -16.46 -5.54
CA PRO A 217 17.37 -15.19 -5.90
C PRO A 217 16.47 -14.33 -6.79
N ILE A 218 15.63 -14.94 -7.62
CA ILE A 218 14.69 -14.22 -8.48
C ILE A 218 13.59 -13.59 -7.63
N MET A 219 12.96 -14.36 -6.75
CA MET A 219 11.87 -13.86 -5.91
C MET A 219 12.32 -12.86 -4.87
N PHE A 220 13.53 -13.05 -4.32
CA PHE A 220 14.16 -12.08 -3.43
C PHE A 220 14.41 -10.75 -4.13
N TYR A 221 14.94 -10.79 -5.36
CA TYR A 221 15.14 -9.60 -6.19
C TYR A 221 13.80 -8.94 -6.54
N MET A 222 12.76 -9.72 -6.88
CA MET A 222 11.41 -9.18 -7.14
C MET A 222 10.83 -8.51 -5.89
N GLY A 223 11.03 -9.06 -4.69
CA GLY A 223 10.63 -8.42 -3.44
C GLY A 223 11.31 -7.06 -3.23
N ILE A 224 12.61 -6.97 -3.46
CA ILE A 224 13.33 -5.68 -3.38
C ILE A 224 12.80 -4.70 -4.42
N MET A 225 12.59 -5.13 -5.66
CA MET A 225 12.02 -4.29 -6.71
C MET A 225 10.62 -3.80 -6.37
N PHE A 226 9.77 -4.67 -5.82
CA PHE A 226 8.44 -4.29 -5.36
C PHE A 226 8.52 -3.20 -4.28
N PHE A 227 9.41 -3.35 -3.30
CA PHE A 227 9.61 -2.36 -2.25
C PHE A 227 10.03 -1.00 -2.80
N ILE A 228 10.98 -0.96 -3.73
CA ILE A 228 11.44 0.29 -4.36
C ILE A 228 10.32 0.89 -5.23
N SER A 229 9.59 0.06 -5.98
CA SER A 229 8.47 0.51 -6.80
C SER A 229 7.31 1.05 -5.96
N ALA A 230 7.04 0.44 -4.81
CA ALA A 230 6.04 0.91 -3.86
C ALA A 230 6.39 2.29 -3.25
N LEU A 231 7.68 2.54 -2.96
CA LEU A 231 8.16 3.87 -2.56
C LEU A 231 7.93 4.92 -3.66
N ALA A 232 8.17 4.54 -4.92
CA ALA A 232 7.97 5.43 -6.05
C ALA A 232 6.49 5.69 -6.34
N GLU A 233 5.63 4.68 -6.25
CA GLU A 233 4.17 4.80 -6.45
C GLU A 233 3.52 5.68 -5.38
N THR A 234 4.01 5.62 -4.15
CA THR A 234 3.50 6.43 -3.04
C THR A 234 4.15 7.81 -2.94
N ASN A 235 4.92 8.24 -3.94
CA ASN A 235 5.64 9.52 -3.97
C ASN A 235 6.47 9.80 -2.70
N ARG A 236 7.03 8.75 -2.07
CA ARG A 236 7.82 8.91 -0.83
C ARG A 236 9.31 9.04 -1.11
N PRO A 237 10.05 9.79 -0.29
CA PRO A 237 11.51 9.84 -0.42
C PRO A 237 12.13 8.43 -0.48
N PRO A 238 13.09 8.19 -1.37
CA PRO A 238 13.89 9.15 -2.14
C PRO A 238 13.25 9.63 -3.45
N PHE A 239 12.01 9.23 -3.76
CA PHE A 239 11.31 9.49 -5.01
C PHE A 239 10.22 10.58 -4.88
N ASP A 240 10.32 11.43 -3.89
CA ASP A 240 9.44 12.57 -3.59
C ASP A 240 9.74 13.77 -4.52
N LEU A 241 9.63 13.52 -5.82
CA LEU A 241 9.92 14.51 -6.86
C LEU A 241 8.76 15.48 -7.14
N PRO A 242 7.49 15.04 -7.01
CA PRO A 242 6.35 15.93 -7.16
C PRO A 242 6.28 17.00 -6.07
N GLU A 243 6.74 16.67 -4.85
CA GLU A 243 6.70 17.54 -3.67
C GLU A 243 8.04 18.21 -3.36
N ALA A 244 9.04 18.06 -4.26
CA ALA A 244 10.37 18.61 -4.03
C ALA A 244 10.32 20.15 -3.82
N GLU A 245 10.47 20.59 -2.56
CA GLU A 245 10.39 22.02 -2.19
C GLU A 245 11.37 22.91 -2.97
N SER A 246 12.53 22.36 -3.32
CA SER A 246 13.56 23.06 -4.09
C SER A 246 13.22 23.29 -5.56
N GLU A 247 12.30 22.48 -6.15
CA GLU A 247 11.96 22.56 -7.57
C GLU A 247 10.52 23.08 -7.81
N LEU A 248 9.55 22.58 -7.07
CA LEU A 248 8.11 22.79 -7.31
C LEU A 248 7.34 23.30 -6.07
N VAL A 249 8.02 23.74 -5.04
CA VAL A 249 7.48 24.25 -3.75
C VAL A 249 6.79 23.12 -2.95
N ALA A 250 5.58 22.72 -3.30
CA ALA A 250 4.86 21.56 -2.74
C ALA A 250 4.09 20.82 -3.85
N GLY A 251 4.53 20.94 -5.10
CA GLY A 251 3.96 20.24 -6.23
C GLY A 251 2.47 20.48 -6.42
N PHE A 252 1.69 19.39 -6.61
CA PHE A 252 0.25 19.50 -6.83
C PHE A 252 -0.54 19.99 -5.61
N MET A 253 0.03 19.95 -4.41
CA MET A 253 -0.61 20.40 -3.17
C MET A 253 -0.38 21.88 -2.83
N VAL A 254 0.38 22.64 -3.64
CA VAL A 254 0.76 24.03 -3.35
C VAL A 254 -0.44 24.93 -3.01
N GLU A 255 -1.52 24.80 -3.76
CA GLU A 255 -2.72 25.65 -3.59
C GLU A 255 -3.70 25.06 -2.57
N TYR A 256 -3.49 23.83 -2.12
CA TYR A 256 -4.39 23.19 -1.18
C TYR A 256 -4.08 23.55 0.27
N SER A 257 -5.13 23.87 1.02
CA SER A 257 -5.05 24.22 2.44
C SER A 257 -6.14 23.50 3.24
N SER A 258 -6.01 23.46 4.57
CA SER A 258 -7.06 22.97 5.47
C SER A 258 -7.52 21.54 5.16
N THR A 259 -8.81 21.25 5.18
CA THR A 259 -9.40 19.92 4.95
C THR A 259 -9.01 19.28 3.61
N PRO A 260 -9.04 19.96 2.45
CA PRO A 260 -8.61 19.36 1.18
C PRO A 260 -7.16 18.87 1.18
N TYR A 261 -6.25 19.62 1.80
CA TYR A 261 -4.86 19.18 1.99
C TYR A 261 -4.79 17.92 2.87
N LEU A 262 -5.55 17.91 3.98
CA LEU A 262 -5.63 16.77 4.86
C LEU A 262 -6.10 15.50 4.13
N LEU A 263 -7.11 15.61 3.24
CA LEU A 263 -7.62 14.46 2.49
C LEU A 263 -6.57 13.86 1.54
N PHE A 264 -5.76 14.68 0.86
CA PHE A 264 -4.63 14.21 0.06
C PHE A 264 -3.60 13.49 0.92
N MET A 265 -3.11 14.13 1.98
CA MET A 265 -2.13 13.52 2.90
C MET A 265 -2.63 12.20 3.49
N PHE A 266 -3.91 12.15 3.83
CA PHE A 266 -4.54 10.95 4.37
C PHE A 266 -4.59 9.83 3.33
N GLY A 267 -4.95 10.15 2.07
CA GLY A 267 -4.94 9.22 0.94
C GLY A 267 -3.56 8.66 0.66
N GLU A 268 -2.51 9.49 0.69
CA GLU A 268 -1.13 9.04 0.49
C GLU A 268 -0.66 8.07 1.57
N TYR A 269 -0.92 8.36 2.86
CA TYR A 269 -0.57 7.45 3.94
C TYR A 269 -1.37 6.14 3.89
N LEU A 270 -2.64 6.19 3.45
CA LEU A 270 -3.44 4.98 3.19
C LEU A 270 -2.83 4.13 2.08
N ASN A 271 -2.41 4.73 0.98
CA ASN A 271 -1.74 4.03 -0.11
C ASN A 271 -0.39 3.46 0.32
N MET A 272 0.40 4.20 1.11
CA MET A 272 1.65 3.69 1.66
C MET A 272 1.41 2.47 2.54
N THR A 273 0.40 2.51 3.39
CA THR A 273 0.03 1.38 4.26
C THR A 273 -0.49 0.19 3.45
N LEU A 274 -1.25 0.47 2.37
CA LEU A 274 -1.71 -0.53 1.42
C LEU A 274 -0.54 -1.26 0.75
N MET A 275 0.48 -0.53 0.29
CA MET A 275 1.67 -1.14 -0.30
C MET A 275 2.46 -1.98 0.69
N CYS A 276 2.54 -1.57 1.97
CA CYS A 276 3.11 -2.40 3.04
C CYS A 276 2.30 -3.69 3.26
N ALA A 277 0.97 -3.61 3.23
CA ALA A 277 0.09 -4.77 3.32
C ALA A 277 0.24 -5.70 2.12
N MET A 278 0.26 -5.15 0.90
CA MET A 278 0.47 -5.93 -0.32
C MET A 278 1.84 -6.63 -0.33
N PHE A 279 2.91 -5.96 0.11
CA PHE A 279 4.21 -6.60 0.28
C PHE A 279 4.12 -7.79 1.25
N THR A 280 3.45 -7.59 2.38
CA THR A 280 3.26 -8.62 3.41
C THR A 280 2.50 -9.84 2.87
N ILE A 281 1.44 -9.62 2.08
CA ILE A 281 0.63 -10.67 1.46
C ILE A 281 1.40 -11.41 0.38
N LEU A 282 2.07 -10.70 -0.50
CA LEU A 282 2.70 -11.28 -1.68
C LEU A 282 4.02 -11.96 -1.37
N PHE A 283 4.82 -11.45 -0.42
CA PHE A 283 6.19 -11.87 -0.19
C PHE A 283 6.49 -12.42 1.20
N LEU A 284 5.78 -11.98 2.24
CA LEU A 284 6.06 -12.34 3.63
C LEU A 284 5.04 -13.30 4.26
N GLY A 285 4.22 -13.96 3.46
CA GLY A 285 3.26 -14.95 3.94
C GLY A 285 2.11 -14.41 4.78
N GLY A 286 1.72 -13.14 4.59
CA GLY A 286 0.53 -12.54 5.21
C GLY A 286 0.48 -12.75 6.73
N TRP A 287 -0.56 -13.43 7.20
CA TRP A 287 -0.82 -13.73 8.62
C TRP A 287 -0.08 -14.95 9.17
N HIS A 288 0.68 -15.70 8.34
CA HIS A 288 1.42 -16.88 8.82
C HIS A 288 2.60 -16.50 9.70
N ALA A 289 2.81 -17.27 10.77
CA ALA A 289 3.96 -17.11 11.65
C ALA A 289 5.28 -17.46 10.93
N PRO A 290 6.40 -16.79 11.25
CA PRO A 290 7.69 -17.11 10.64
C PRO A 290 8.23 -18.48 11.06
N ILE A 291 7.86 -18.96 12.25
CA ILE A 291 8.29 -20.24 12.81
C ILE A 291 7.05 -21.03 13.20
N ASP A 292 6.93 -22.25 12.69
CA ASP A 292 5.77 -23.13 12.90
C ASP A 292 5.81 -23.87 14.26
N ILE A 293 6.72 -23.49 15.13
CA ILE A 293 6.92 -24.13 16.43
C ILE A 293 5.92 -23.56 17.44
N GLY A 294 4.71 -24.16 17.51
CA GLY A 294 3.82 -24.03 18.69
C GLY A 294 3.33 -22.62 19.06
N VAL A 295 3.55 -21.61 18.21
CA VAL A 295 3.16 -20.22 18.48
C VAL A 295 1.68 -19.98 18.13
N GLN A 296 0.82 -20.99 18.37
CA GLN A 296 -0.63 -20.87 18.22
C GLN A 296 -1.28 -19.91 19.22
N PHE A 297 -0.50 -19.45 20.23
CA PHE A 297 -0.97 -18.46 21.21
C PHE A 297 -1.15 -17.04 20.64
N ILE A 298 -0.46 -16.69 19.55
CA ILE A 298 -0.55 -15.35 18.96
C ILE A 298 -1.56 -15.39 17.81
N PRO A 299 -2.67 -14.63 17.90
CA PRO A 299 -3.64 -14.56 16.82
C PRO A 299 -3.00 -14.15 15.48
N PRO A 300 -3.43 -14.73 14.33
CA PRO A 300 -2.88 -14.45 13.01
C PRO A 300 -2.84 -12.95 12.65
N VAL A 301 -3.81 -12.18 13.13
CA VAL A 301 -3.90 -10.73 12.95
C VAL A 301 -2.63 -10.01 13.43
N PHE A 302 -2.05 -10.42 14.57
CA PHE A 302 -0.84 -9.78 15.11
C PHE A 302 0.37 -9.98 14.21
N TRP A 303 0.52 -11.16 13.59
CA TRP A 303 1.60 -11.43 12.64
C TRP A 303 1.51 -10.55 11.41
N PHE A 304 0.29 -10.39 10.88
CA PHE A 304 0.05 -9.49 9.76
C PHE A 304 0.42 -8.04 10.10
N PHE A 305 -0.10 -7.53 11.24
CA PHE A 305 0.20 -6.17 11.68
C PHE A 305 1.68 -5.95 11.96
N PHE A 306 2.36 -6.91 12.60
CA PHE A 306 3.78 -6.80 12.88
C PHE A 306 4.62 -6.69 11.61
N LYS A 307 4.33 -7.51 10.58
CA LYS A 307 5.00 -7.45 9.29
C LYS A 307 4.70 -6.15 8.54
N CYS A 308 3.45 -5.71 8.52
CA CYS A 308 3.08 -4.42 7.94
C CYS A 308 3.79 -3.26 8.66
N LEU A 309 3.85 -3.29 9.99
CA LEU A 309 4.55 -2.30 10.79
C LEU A 309 6.06 -2.30 10.50
N PHE A 310 6.66 -3.47 10.33
CA PHE A 310 8.06 -3.61 9.93
C PHE A 310 8.31 -3.01 8.55
N MET A 311 7.46 -3.28 7.57
CA MET A 311 7.57 -2.68 6.24
C MET A 311 7.39 -1.16 6.28
N PHE A 312 6.44 -0.68 7.05
CA PHE A 312 6.25 0.75 7.27
C PHE A 312 7.47 1.42 7.95
N PHE A 313 8.07 0.73 8.91
CA PHE A 313 9.33 1.17 9.52
C PHE A 313 10.46 1.25 8.49
N MET A 314 10.57 0.29 7.57
CA MET A 314 11.54 0.34 6.47
C MET A 314 11.31 1.54 5.54
N PHE A 315 10.06 1.89 5.23
CA PHE A 315 9.73 3.12 4.49
C PHE A 315 10.22 4.37 5.22
N ALA A 316 9.98 4.47 6.53
CA ALA A 316 10.43 5.59 7.35
C ALA A 316 11.96 5.68 7.43
N MET A 317 12.66 4.54 7.50
CA MET A 317 14.12 4.47 7.49
C MET A 317 14.72 4.92 6.17
N VAL A 318 14.17 4.47 5.04
CA VAL A 318 14.62 4.89 3.70
C VAL A 318 14.48 6.41 3.55
N LYS A 319 13.36 6.97 3.97
CA LYS A 319 13.14 8.43 3.99
C LYS A 319 14.20 9.18 4.79
N ALA A 320 14.69 8.59 5.88
CA ALA A 320 15.66 9.23 6.76
C ALA A 320 17.11 9.14 6.25
N ILE A 321 17.47 8.10 5.51
CA ILE A 321 18.85 7.76 5.14
C ILE A 321 19.18 8.10 3.70
N VAL A 322 18.26 7.85 2.76
CA VAL A 322 18.55 7.89 1.33
C VAL A 322 18.33 9.31 0.77
N PRO A 323 19.31 9.87 0.02
CA PRO A 323 19.17 11.16 -0.64
C PRO A 323 18.16 11.07 -1.80
N ARG A 324 17.57 12.21 -2.18
CA ARG A 324 16.64 12.31 -3.31
C ARG A 324 17.31 12.00 -4.65
N TYR A 325 16.58 11.33 -5.54
CA TYR A 325 16.96 11.12 -6.93
C TYR A 325 16.47 12.26 -7.81
N ARG A 326 17.09 12.42 -8.99
CA ARG A 326 16.57 13.32 -10.02
C ARG A 326 15.50 12.62 -10.85
N TYR A 327 14.57 13.39 -11.43
CA TYR A 327 13.47 12.87 -12.22
C TYR A 327 13.91 12.00 -13.40
N ASP A 328 14.96 12.42 -14.13
CA ASP A 328 15.52 11.65 -15.24
C ASP A 328 16.13 10.30 -14.81
N GLN A 329 16.76 10.26 -13.64
CA GLN A 329 17.30 9.03 -13.06
C GLN A 329 16.19 8.07 -12.64
N LEU A 330 15.15 8.59 -12.02
CA LEU A 330 13.96 7.82 -11.61
C LEU A 330 13.28 7.18 -12.83
N MET A 331 12.98 7.97 -13.86
CA MET A 331 12.32 7.46 -15.06
C MET A 331 13.21 6.44 -15.80
N ARG A 332 14.54 6.65 -15.81
CA ARG A 332 15.49 5.67 -16.37
C ARG A 332 15.49 4.36 -15.59
N LEU A 333 15.42 4.42 -14.26
CA LEU A 333 15.34 3.24 -13.39
C LEU A 333 14.08 2.42 -13.68
N GLY A 334 12.89 3.05 -13.73
CA GLY A 334 11.64 2.39 -14.04
C GLY A 334 11.61 1.72 -15.41
N TRP A 335 11.90 2.49 -16.47
CA TRP A 335 11.76 2.00 -17.85
C TRP A 335 12.93 1.15 -18.35
N LYS A 336 14.18 1.45 -17.95
CA LYS A 336 15.35 0.74 -18.48
C LYS A 336 15.84 -0.41 -17.60
N VAL A 337 15.49 -0.41 -16.30
CA VAL A 337 15.92 -1.46 -15.37
C VAL A 337 14.73 -2.29 -14.90
N PHE A 338 13.74 -1.68 -14.27
CA PHE A 338 12.66 -2.42 -13.62
C PHE A 338 11.73 -3.13 -14.60
N LEU A 339 11.31 -2.47 -15.66
CA LEU A 339 10.41 -3.07 -16.63
C LEU A 339 11.07 -4.26 -17.36
N PRO A 340 12.30 -4.18 -17.92
CA PRO A 340 12.91 -5.33 -18.58
C PRO A 340 13.21 -6.49 -17.62
N THR A 341 13.66 -6.19 -16.40
CA THR A 341 14.00 -7.24 -15.41
C THR A 341 12.76 -7.93 -14.85
N SER A 342 11.67 -7.18 -14.59
CA SER A 342 10.39 -7.79 -14.17
C SER A 342 9.77 -8.64 -15.27
N LEU A 343 9.82 -8.20 -16.53
CA LEU A 343 9.37 -8.98 -17.68
C LEU A 343 10.20 -10.27 -17.84
N ALA A 344 11.53 -10.17 -17.72
CA ALA A 344 12.41 -11.36 -17.76
C ALA A 344 12.07 -12.35 -16.61
N ALA A 345 11.81 -11.84 -15.40
CA ALA A 345 11.41 -12.67 -14.27
C ALA A 345 10.08 -13.39 -14.53
N VAL A 346 9.08 -12.71 -15.11
CA VAL A 346 7.79 -13.32 -15.49
C VAL A 346 8.05 -14.51 -16.45
N VAL A 347 8.85 -14.31 -17.50
CA VAL A 347 9.16 -15.37 -18.48
C VAL A 347 9.87 -16.54 -17.81
N ILE A 348 10.88 -16.27 -16.98
CA ILE A 348 11.63 -17.32 -16.28
C ILE A 348 10.70 -18.10 -15.34
N VAL A 349 9.95 -17.41 -14.47
CA VAL A 349 9.08 -18.06 -13.48
C VAL A 349 7.96 -18.83 -14.17
N SER A 350 7.30 -18.28 -15.19
CA SER A 350 6.25 -19.00 -15.93
C SER A 350 6.79 -20.25 -16.62
N THR A 351 7.98 -20.17 -17.20
CA THR A 351 8.67 -21.33 -17.81
C THR A 351 8.92 -22.42 -16.76
N PHE A 352 9.43 -22.06 -15.59
CA PHE A 352 9.64 -23.00 -14.49
C PHE A 352 8.33 -23.67 -14.04
N VAL A 353 7.27 -22.90 -13.83
CA VAL A 353 5.96 -23.43 -13.40
C VAL A 353 5.39 -24.40 -14.43
N VAL A 354 5.45 -24.06 -15.73
CA VAL A 354 4.92 -24.91 -16.80
C VAL A 354 5.72 -26.21 -16.96
N PHE A 355 7.07 -26.14 -16.95
CA PHE A 355 7.90 -27.32 -17.13
C PHE A 355 7.92 -28.26 -15.92
N LEU A 356 7.69 -27.76 -14.72
CA LEU A 356 7.77 -28.51 -13.47
C LEU A 356 6.39 -28.85 -12.89
N GLY A 357 5.40 -27.98 -13.05
CA GLY A 357 4.01 -28.22 -12.66
C GLY A 357 3.25 -29.12 -13.62
N GLY A 358 3.77 -29.38 -14.83
CA GLY A 358 3.18 -30.31 -15.82
C GLY A 358 3.53 -31.78 -15.60
N GLY A 359 4.21 -32.13 -14.50
CA GLY A 359 4.60 -33.48 -14.14
C GLY A 359 3.84 -34.08 -12.94
N ALA A 360 2.77 -33.39 -12.45
CA ALA A 360 1.93 -33.91 -11.37
C ALA A 360 0.50 -34.16 -11.86
#